data_af30feb3365d61943c9a10796c5d8d6a
#
_entry.id   af30feb3365d61943c9a10796c5d8d6a
#
_cell.length_a   1.000
_cell.length_b   1.000
_cell.length_c   1.000
_cell.angle_alpha   90.00
_cell.angle_beta   90.00
_cell.angle_gamma   90.00
#
_symmetry.space_group_name_H-M   'P 1'
#
loop_
_entity.id
_entity.type
_entity.pdbx_description
1 polymer ?
#
loop_
_entity_poly.entity_id
_entity_poly.type
_entity_poly.pdbx_seq_one_letter_code
_entity_poly.pdbx_strand_id
1 'polypeptide(L)'
;TDVRPLIRFNVSVMLEKDGKKETGVYGIGGRQSYDEYLKDDNWKKVCDEAFRIASVNLESKPAPAGEMKVVLGSGWPAILIHEAIGHGLEGDFNRKKTSAFHNLMGQRVASEGVTIVDDGTLHNRRGSLTIDDEGTPTEKTVLIENGILKNFMQDRLNARLMNTRSTGSGRRESYKHVVLPRMRNTMMLNGKYSQEEMIKSVDKGIFAVSFGGGQ
;
A
#
# COMPACT_ATOMS: atom_id res chain seq x y z
N THR A 1 -16.47 -18.81 12.91
CA THR A 1 -17.07 -17.88 11.92
C THR A 1 -16.33 -16.56 12.01
N ASP A 2 -15.95 -16.01 10.87
CA ASP A 2 -15.29 -14.70 10.76
C ASP A 2 -16.13 -13.82 9.83
N VAL A 3 -16.47 -12.60 10.27
CA VAL A 3 -17.28 -11.66 9.49
C VAL A 3 -16.31 -10.65 8.85
N ARG A 4 -16.28 -10.63 7.52
CA ARG A 4 -15.32 -9.83 6.74
C ARG A 4 -16.04 -8.83 5.82
N PRO A 5 -16.67 -7.79 6.35
CA PRO A 5 -17.24 -6.77 5.49
C PRO A 5 -16.12 -6.14 4.64
N LEU A 6 -16.43 -5.81 3.42
CA LEU A 6 -15.51 -5.08 2.55
C LEU A 6 -16.32 -4.19 1.62
N ILE A 7 -16.22 -2.90 1.88
CA ILE A 7 -16.91 -1.86 1.11
C ILE A 7 -15.89 -1.07 0.32
N ARG A 8 -16.27 -0.73 -0.90
CA ARG A 8 -15.57 0.26 -1.72
C ARG A 8 -16.59 1.19 -2.35
N PHE A 9 -16.35 2.48 -2.21
CA PHE A 9 -17.11 3.54 -2.84
C PHE A 9 -16.18 4.35 -3.74
N ASN A 10 -16.50 4.44 -5.03
CA ASN A 10 -15.70 5.17 -6.01
C ASN A 10 -16.58 6.17 -6.76
N VAL A 11 -15.98 7.31 -7.09
CA VAL A 11 -16.56 8.32 -7.97
C VAL A 11 -15.60 8.57 -9.12
N SER A 12 -16.14 8.65 -10.32
CA SER A 12 -15.43 9.06 -11.53
C SER A 12 -16.10 10.30 -12.10
N VAL A 13 -15.33 11.33 -12.36
CA VAL A 13 -15.77 12.59 -12.98
C VAL A 13 -15.02 12.79 -14.27
N MET A 14 -15.73 13.05 -15.36
CA MET A 14 -15.14 13.43 -16.64
C MET A 14 -15.41 14.91 -16.89
N LEU A 15 -14.38 15.66 -17.21
CA LEU A 15 -14.46 17.07 -17.60
C LEU A 15 -13.99 17.25 -19.04
N GLU A 16 -14.59 18.22 -19.72
CA GLU A 16 -14.20 18.61 -21.07
C GLU A 16 -14.00 20.13 -21.14
N LYS A 17 -12.89 20.56 -21.74
CA LYS A 17 -12.58 21.96 -22.00
C LYS A 17 -11.75 22.06 -23.27
N ASP A 18 -12.19 22.89 -24.20
CA ASP A 18 -11.49 23.16 -25.48
C ASP A 18 -11.10 21.88 -26.26
N GLY A 19 -11.99 20.87 -26.24
CA GLY A 19 -11.78 19.57 -26.90
C GLY A 19 -10.86 18.60 -26.13
N LYS A 20 -10.23 19.00 -25.03
CA LYS A 20 -9.49 18.13 -24.14
C LYS A 20 -10.44 17.51 -23.12
N LYS A 21 -10.40 16.18 -22.99
CA LYS A 21 -11.19 15.42 -22.01
C LYS A 21 -10.27 14.77 -21.00
N GLU A 22 -10.60 14.95 -19.71
CA GLU A 22 -9.85 14.35 -18.64
C GLU A 22 -10.77 13.73 -17.59
N THR A 23 -10.30 12.69 -16.96
CA THR A 23 -11.04 11.97 -15.92
C THR A 23 -10.31 12.04 -14.59
N GLY A 24 -11.07 12.34 -13.54
CA GLY A 24 -10.65 12.20 -12.16
C GLY A 24 -11.40 11.06 -11.49
N VAL A 25 -10.67 10.18 -10.81
CA VAL A 25 -11.24 9.06 -10.07
C VAL A 25 -10.75 9.15 -8.64
N TYR A 26 -11.67 9.06 -7.70
CA TYR A 26 -11.34 8.96 -6.29
C TYR A 26 -12.22 7.95 -5.59
N GLY A 27 -11.66 7.24 -4.61
CA GLY A 27 -12.40 6.20 -3.91
C GLY A 27 -11.93 6.01 -2.47
N ILE A 28 -12.90 5.64 -1.64
CA ILE A 28 -12.69 5.25 -0.24
C ILE A 28 -13.24 3.85 -0.01
N GLY A 29 -12.78 3.20 1.04
CA GLY A 29 -13.29 1.88 1.39
C GLY A 29 -12.54 1.25 2.57
N GLY A 30 -13.09 0.18 3.07
CA GLY A 30 -12.53 -0.55 4.21
C GLY A 30 -13.46 -1.64 4.74
N ARG A 31 -13.22 -2.07 5.96
CA ARG A 31 -13.92 -3.18 6.62
C ARG A 31 -14.92 -2.70 7.65
N GLN A 32 -15.81 -1.82 7.22
CA GLN A 32 -16.90 -1.29 8.06
C GLN A 32 -18.21 -1.28 7.27
N SER A 33 -19.33 -0.89 7.90
CA SER A 33 -20.62 -0.81 7.22
C SER A 33 -20.62 0.31 6.17
N TYR A 34 -21.48 0.18 5.17
CA TYR A 34 -21.63 1.18 4.12
C TYR A 34 -22.08 2.54 4.68
N ASP A 35 -22.90 2.53 5.71
CA ASP A 35 -23.42 3.75 6.34
C ASP A 35 -22.31 4.66 6.86
N GLU A 36 -21.20 4.11 7.31
CA GLU A 36 -20.07 4.90 7.78
C GLU A 36 -19.45 5.79 6.69
N TYR A 37 -19.55 5.38 5.42
CA TYR A 37 -19.06 6.17 4.29
C TYR A 37 -20.04 7.26 3.86
N LEU A 38 -21.31 7.19 4.28
CA LEU A 38 -22.35 8.18 3.98
C LEU A 38 -22.48 9.23 5.06
N LYS A 39 -21.99 8.98 6.29
CA LYS A 39 -22.01 9.94 7.40
C LYS A 39 -21.23 11.19 7.08
N ASP A 40 -21.62 12.31 7.69
CA ASP A 40 -20.89 13.57 7.69
C ASP A 40 -20.53 14.08 6.27
N ASP A 41 -21.38 13.78 5.30
CA ASP A 41 -21.17 14.15 3.90
C ASP A 41 -19.86 13.61 3.30
N ASN A 42 -19.31 12.52 3.82
CA ASN A 42 -18.09 11.91 3.31
C ASN A 42 -18.15 11.59 1.81
N TRP A 43 -19.32 11.20 1.32
CA TRP A 43 -19.53 10.98 -0.10
C TRP A 43 -19.32 12.26 -0.94
N LYS A 44 -19.69 13.45 -0.43
CA LYS A 44 -19.44 14.73 -1.10
C LYS A 44 -17.95 14.99 -1.24
N LYS A 45 -17.17 14.75 -0.17
CA LYS A 45 -15.70 14.87 -0.21
C LYS A 45 -15.07 13.98 -1.27
N VAL A 46 -15.63 12.77 -1.49
CA VAL A 46 -15.18 11.86 -2.56
C VAL A 46 -15.50 12.43 -3.94
N CYS A 47 -16.69 13.03 -4.12
CA CYS A 47 -17.07 13.72 -5.35
C CYS A 47 -16.15 14.93 -5.62
N ASP A 48 -15.95 15.77 -4.61
CA ASP A 48 -15.11 16.97 -4.71
C ASP A 48 -13.67 16.62 -5.07
N GLU A 49 -13.13 15.56 -4.48
CA GLU A 49 -11.77 15.12 -4.78
C GLU A 49 -11.66 14.54 -6.20
N ALA A 50 -12.63 13.75 -6.65
CA ALA A 50 -12.67 13.26 -8.03
C ALA A 50 -12.76 14.42 -9.03
N PHE A 51 -13.58 15.43 -8.73
CA PHE A 51 -13.67 16.65 -9.53
C PHE A 51 -12.36 17.44 -9.54
N ARG A 52 -11.73 17.63 -8.38
CA ARG A 52 -10.44 18.30 -8.25
C ARG A 52 -9.37 17.62 -9.11
N ILE A 53 -9.30 16.27 -9.07
CA ILE A 53 -8.34 15.50 -9.87
C ILE A 53 -8.58 15.74 -11.37
N ALA A 54 -9.84 15.65 -11.84
CA ALA A 54 -10.17 15.90 -13.24
C ALA A 54 -9.79 17.34 -13.66
N SER A 55 -10.05 18.32 -12.80
CA SER A 55 -9.72 19.73 -13.06
C SER A 55 -8.22 19.97 -13.17
N VAL A 56 -7.43 19.38 -12.27
CA VAL A 56 -5.95 19.45 -12.30
C VAL A 56 -5.42 18.79 -13.57
N ASN A 57 -5.97 17.64 -13.96
CA ASN A 57 -5.56 16.93 -15.17
C ASN A 57 -5.82 17.75 -16.45
N LEU A 58 -6.92 18.49 -16.52
CA LEU A 58 -7.22 19.38 -17.66
C LEU A 58 -6.13 20.45 -17.87
N GLU A 59 -5.56 20.95 -16.77
CA GLU A 59 -4.52 21.99 -16.79
C GLU A 59 -3.10 21.42 -16.73
N SER A 60 -2.97 20.10 -16.70
CA SER A 60 -1.68 19.42 -16.58
C SER A 60 -0.78 19.69 -17.78
N LYS A 61 0.52 19.74 -17.51
CA LYS A 61 1.61 19.85 -18.49
C LYS A 61 2.44 18.56 -18.46
N PRO A 62 3.13 18.21 -19.55
CA PRO A 62 4.06 17.09 -19.53
C PRO A 62 5.09 17.23 -18.41
N ALA A 63 5.30 16.14 -17.66
CA ALA A 63 6.34 16.10 -16.65
C ALA A 63 7.73 16.15 -17.31
N PRO A 64 8.74 16.77 -16.67
CA PRO A 64 10.11 16.73 -17.16
C PRO A 64 10.63 15.27 -17.17
N ALA A 65 11.33 14.90 -18.24
CA ALA A 65 12.01 13.60 -18.33
C ALA A 65 13.46 13.73 -17.85
N GLY A 66 13.99 12.66 -17.26
CA GLY A 66 15.37 12.57 -16.82
C GLY A 66 15.51 12.12 -15.37
N GLU A 67 16.74 11.98 -14.93
CA GLU A 67 17.06 11.65 -13.53
C GLU A 67 16.82 12.87 -12.63
N MET A 68 16.07 12.69 -11.56
CA MET A 68 15.75 13.78 -10.63
C MET A 68 15.37 13.24 -9.25
N LYS A 69 15.44 14.09 -8.25
CA LYS A 69 14.92 13.80 -6.91
C LYS A 69 13.40 13.78 -6.92
N VAL A 70 12.81 12.80 -6.27
CA VAL A 70 11.36 12.68 -6.15
C VAL A 70 10.98 12.56 -4.68
N VAL A 71 10.14 13.45 -4.21
CA VAL A 71 9.47 13.33 -2.91
C VAL A 71 8.12 12.67 -3.15
N LEU A 72 7.87 11.56 -2.46
CA LEU A 72 6.59 10.86 -2.53
C LEU A 72 5.67 11.36 -1.42
N GLY A 73 4.47 11.76 -1.76
CA GLY A 73 3.42 12.07 -0.80
C GLY A 73 2.93 10.82 -0.05
N SER A 74 2.20 11.01 1.02
CA SER A 74 1.52 9.92 1.73
C SER A 74 0.31 9.40 0.93
N GLY A 75 -0.16 8.19 1.23
CA GLY A 75 -1.33 7.59 0.57
C GLY A 75 -0.98 6.82 -0.70
N TRP A 76 -1.58 7.15 -1.85
CA TRP A 76 -1.39 6.41 -3.10
C TRP A 76 0.06 6.26 -3.56
N PRO A 77 0.98 7.21 -3.38
CA PRO A 77 2.39 6.99 -3.69
C PRO A 77 3.03 5.80 -2.97
N ALA A 78 2.45 5.35 -1.86
CA ALA A 78 2.87 4.13 -1.17
C ALA A 78 2.71 2.85 -2.00
N ILE A 79 2.06 2.89 -3.18
CA ILE A 79 2.04 1.76 -4.12
C ILE A 79 3.46 1.33 -4.50
N LEU A 80 4.44 2.24 -4.51
CA LEU A 80 5.83 1.87 -4.73
C LEU A 80 6.40 0.99 -3.62
N ILE A 81 5.96 1.20 -2.37
CA ILE A 81 6.31 0.31 -1.25
C ILE A 81 5.67 -1.06 -1.43
N HIS A 82 4.42 -1.10 -1.89
CA HIS A 82 3.70 -2.33 -2.20
C HIS A 82 4.44 -3.16 -3.27
N GLU A 83 4.79 -2.55 -4.40
CA GLU A 83 5.42 -3.25 -5.52
C GLU A 83 6.90 -3.57 -5.26
N ALA A 84 7.68 -2.60 -4.80
CA ALA A 84 9.12 -2.77 -4.64
C ALA A 84 9.51 -3.61 -3.41
N ILE A 85 8.74 -3.53 -2.34
CA ILE A 85 9.07 -4.16 -1.05
C ILE A 85 8.05 -5.23 -0.70
N GLY A 86 6.75 -4.90 -0.74
CA GLY A 86 5.70 -5.78 -0.26
C GLY A 86 5.71 -7.15 -0.92
N HIS A 87 5.58 -7.22 -2.23
CA HIS A 87 5.65 -8.48 -2.98
C HIS A 87 7.01 -9.16 -2.85
N GLY A 88 8.10 -8.39 -2.79
CA GLY A 88 9.44 -8.92 -2.59
C GLY A 88 9.64 -9.63 -1.25
N LEU A 89 8.83 -9.30 -0.23
CA LEU A 89 8.93 -9.87 1.12
C LEU A 89 7.84 -10.91 1.43
N GLU A 90 7.09 -11.39 0.44
CA GLU A 90 6.22 -12.55 0.58
C GLU A 90 7.06 -13.84 0.71
N GLY A 91 6.74 -14.66 1.68
CA GLY A 91 7.58 -15.78 2.12
C GLY A 91 7.77 -16.87 1.06
N ASP A 92 6.78 -17.12 0.21
CA ASP A 92 6.88 -18.14 -0.83
C ASP A 92 7.91 -17.79 -1.92
N PHE A 93 7.98 -16.53 -2.34
CA PHE A 93 9.01 -16.06 -3.29
C PHE A 93 10.41 -16.14 -2.69
N ASN A 94 10.55 -15.83 -1.39
CA ASN A 94 11.81 -15.91 -0.69
C ASN A 94 12.26 -17.37 -0.47
N ARG A 95 11.34 -18.27 -0.10
CA ARG A 95 11.62 -19.70 0.00
C ARG A 95 12.04 -20.30 -1.34
N LYS A 96 11.37 -19.93 -2.42
CA LYS A 96 11.67 -20.36 -3.79
C LYS A 96 12.92 -19.70 -4.38
N LYS A 97 13.51 -18.72 -3.68
CA LYS A 97 14.68 -17.93 -4.11
C LYS A 97 14.42 -17.13 -5.39
N THR A 98 13.19 -16.75 -5.65
CA THR A 98 12.80 -15.91 -6.80
C THR A 98 12.72 -14.43 -6.47
N SER A 99 12.70 -14.07 -5.19
CA SER A 99 12.80 -12.69 -4.73
C SER A 99 14.26 -12.23 -4.62
N ALA A 100 14.52 -10.96 -4.93
CA ALA A 100 15.80 -10.31 -4.70
C ALA A 100 16.20 -10.29 -3.20
N PHE A 101 15.25 -10.46 -2.29
CA PHE A 101 15.46 -10.41 -0.84
C PHE A 101 15.77 -11.78 -0.20
N HIS A 102 15.76 -12.88 -0.96
CA HIS A 102 15.76 -14.24 -0.43
C HIS A 102 16.95 -14.59 0.51
N ASN A 103 18.07 -13.92 0.36
CA ASN A 103 19.29 -14.14 1.17
C ASN A 103 19.73 -12.90 1.96
N LEU A 104 18.87 -11.90 2.10
CA LEU A 104 19.21 -10.60 2.71
C LEU A 104 18.69 -10.45 4.15
N MET A 105 18.20 -11.53 4.76
CA MET A 105 17.74 -11.50 6.16
C MET A 105 18.87 -11.00 7.07
N GLY A 106 18.58 -9.99 7.90
CA GLY A 106 19.53 -9.33 8.79
C GLY A 106 20.46 -8.32 8.10
N GLN A 107 20.38 -8.16 6.79
CA GLN A 107 21.20 -7.22 6.03
C GLN A 107 20.46 -5.88 5.81
N ARG A 108 21.22 -4.86 5.46
CA ARG A 108 20.68 -3.56 5.09
C ARG A 108 20.12 -3.61 3.67
N VAL A 109 18.82 -3.34 3.54
CA VAL A 109 18.08 -3.30 2.28
C VAL A 109 17.43 -1.94 1.98
N ALA A 110 17.49 -1.02 2.94
CA ALA A 110 17.00 0.34 2.80
C ALA A 110 17.87 1.32 3.60
N SER A 111 17.68 2.61 3.38
CA SER A 111 18.38 3.65 4.12
C SER A 111 18.11 3.58 5.63
N GLU A 112 19.03 4.07 6.42
CA GLU A 112 18.83 4.26 7.85
C GLU A 112 17.59 5.13 8.13
N GLY A 113 16.85 4.80 9.18
CA GLY A 113 15.59 5.46 9.52
C GLY A 113 14.36 4.90 8.80
N VAL A 114 14.53 4.07 7.75
CA VAL A 114 13.41 3.42 7.06
C VAL A 114 12.92 2.21 7.85
N THR A 115 11.66 2.26 8.29
CA THR A 115 10.98 1.14 8.94
C THR A 115 9.69 0.83 8.20
N ILE A 116 9.52 -0.41 7.77
CA ILE A 116 8.36 -0.89 7.01
C ILE A 116 7.73 -2.04 7.77
N VAL A 117 6.41 -1.97 7.92
CA VAL A 117 5.60 -2.97 8.59
C VAL A 117 4.48 -3.45 7.69
N ASP A 118 4.03 -4.68 7.91
CA ASP A 118 2.75 -5.19 7.42
C ASP A 118 1.85 -5.46 8.61
N ASP A 119 0.73 -4.73 8.70
CA ASP A 119 -0.13 -4.74 9.88
C ASP A 119 -1.56 -5.15 9.54
N GLY A 120 -1.94 -6.36 9.97
CA GLY A 120 -3.30 -6.90 9.81
C GLY A 120 -4.29 -6.46 10.89
N THR A 121 -3.84 -5.73 11.91
CA THR A 121 -4.65 -5.41 13.11
C THR A 121 -5.31 -4.03 13.08
N LEU A 122 -4.99 -3.21 12.10
CA LEU A 122 -5.50 -1.84 12.00
C LEU A 122 -7.03 -1.83 11.81
N HIS A 123 -7.72 -1.09 12.68
CA HIS A 123 -9.17 -1.03 12.65
C HIS A 123 -9.69 -0.50 11.31
N ASN A 124 -10.71 -1.18 10.77
CA ASN A 124 -11.43 -0.80 9.54
C ASN A 124 -10.58 -0.65 8.26
N ARG A 125 -9.29 -0.98 8.27
CA ARG A 125 -8.47 -0.93 7.05
C ARG A 125 -8.77 -2.11 6.13
N ARG A 126 -8.65 -1.88 4.83
CA ARG A 126 -8.96 -2.86 3.78
C ARG A 126 -8.17 -4.18 3.95
N GLY A 127 -6.90 -4.09 4.28
CA GLY A 127 -6.02 -5.25 4.45
C GLY A 127 -6.19 -5.99 5.78
N SER A 128 -6.93 -5.41 6.75
CA SER A 128 -7.04 -5.97 8.10
C SER A 128 -7.98 -7.17 8.16
N LEU A 129 -7.63 -8.14 8.99
CA LEU A 129 -8.40 -9.35 9.27
C LEU A 129 -8.17 -9.75 10.73
N THR A 130 -9.14 -10.38 11.37
CA THR A 130 -8.96 -10.97 12.70
C THR A 130 -8.10 -12.22 12.61
N ILE A 131 -8.39 -13.07 11.64
CA ILE A 131 -7.63 -14.28 11.31
C ILE A 131 -7.40 -14.32 9.80
N ASP A 132 -6.33 -14.97 9.36
CA ASP A 132 -6.06 -15.22 7.95
C ASP A 132 -6.92 -16.39 7.39
N ASP A 133 -6.70 -16.78 6.14
CA ASP A 133 -7.47 -17.85 5.50
C ASP A 133 -7.04 -19.26 5.95
N GLU A 134 -6.05 -19.36 6.83
CA GLU A 134 -5.63 -20.59 7.52
C GLU A 134 -6.06 -20.60 9.00
N GLY A 135 -6.79 -19.57 9.46
CA GLY A 135 -7.22 -19.43 10.85
C GLY A 135 -6.11 -18.98 11.81
N THR A 136 -5.03 -18.43 11.29
CA THR A 136 -3.96 -17.84 12.11
C THR A 136 -4.32 -16.39 12.45
N PRO A 137 -4.27 -15.97 13.73
CA PRO A 137 -4.45 -14.57 14.09
C PRO A 137 -3.49 -13.68 13.31
N THR A 138 -4.00 -12.55 12.81
CA THR A 138 -3.13 -11.57 12.14
C THR A 138 -2.36 -10.74 13.17
N GLU A 139 -1.24 -10.21 12.78
CA GLU A 139 -0.39 -9.42 13.65
C GLU A 139 0.21 -8.22 12.91
N LYS A 140 0.91 -7.36 13.63
CA LYS A 140 1.83 -6.37 13.07
C LYS A 140 3.20 -7.03 12.92
N THR A 141 3.61 -7.25 11.69
CA THR A 141 4.92 -7.81 11.34
C THR A 141 5.86 -6.69 10.92
N VAL A 142 6.98 -6.53 11.63
CA VAL A 142 8.05 -5.63 11.20
C VAL A 142 8.85 -6.32 10.11
N LEU A 143 8.77 -5.80 8.88
CA LEU A 143 9.48 -6.34 7.72
C LEU A 143 10.90 -5.79 7.62
N ILE A 144 11.02 -4.47 7.69
CA ILE A 144 12.30 -3.75 7.69
C ILE A 144 12.31 -2.83 8.90
N GLU A 145 13.39 -2.83 9.66
CA GLU A 145 13.58 -1.97 10.82
C GLU A 145 14.87 -1.19 10.67
N ASN A 146 14.78 0.13 10.67
CA ASN A 146 15.93 1.02 10.49
C ASN A 146 16.82 0.60 9.28
N GLY A 147 16.19 0.22 8.17
CA GLY A 147 16.84 -0.22 6.96
C GLY A 147 17.31 -1.68 6.93
N ILE A 148 17.17 -2.43 8.03
CA ILE A 148 17.58 -3.83 8.13
C ILE A 148 16.39 -4.76 7.93
N LEU A 149 16.52 -5.75 7.03
CA LEU A 149 15.50 -6.77 6.80
C LEU A 149 15.35 -7.67 8.02
N LYS A 150 14.14 -7.75 8.59
CA LYS A 150 13.84 -8.49 9.82
C LYS A 150 12.98 -9.72 9.62
N ASN A 151 11.97 -9.63 8.74
CA ASN A 151 11.02 -10.72 8.53
C ASN A 151 10.50 -10.74 7.09
N PHE A 152 9.95 -11.90 6.74
CA PHE A 152 9.06 -12.08 5.60
C PHE A 152 7.62 -12.26 6.08
N MET A 153 6.65 -11.96 5.23
CA MET A 153 5.25 -12.32 5.46
C MET A 153 5.08 -13.82 5.22
N GLN A 154 4.47 -14.54 6.16
CA GLN A 154 4.42 -16.00 6.16
C GLN A 154 2.99 -16.53 6.30
N ASP A 155 2.63 -17.50 5.46
CA ASP A 155 1.57 -18.47 5.72
C ASP A 155 2.13 -19.65 6.53
N ARG A 156 1.30 -20.63 6.87
CA ARG A 156 1.73 -21.82 7.65
C ARG A 156 2.68 -22.72 6.86
N LEU A 157 2.43 -22.91 5.56
CA LEU A 157 3.25 -23.78 4.73
C LEU A 157 4.67 -23.24 4.59
N ASN A 158 4.79 -21.99 4.16
CA ASN A 158 6.10 -21.37 3.94
C ASN A 158 6.86 -21.15 5.25
N ALA A 159 6.17 -20.76 6.33
CA ALA A 159 6.74 -20.68 7.67
C ALA A 159 7.38 -22.01 8.10
N ARG A 160 6.66 -23.13 7.95
CA ARG A 160 7.18 -24.46 8.27
C ARG A 160 8.40 -24.82 7.44
N LEU A 161 8.34 -24.57 6.13
CA LEU A 161 9.44 -24.92 5.21
C LEU A 161 10.67 -24.02 5.39
N MET A 162 10.51 -22.82 5.95
CA MET A 162 11.59 -21.90 6.28
C MET A 162 12.01 -21.94 7.75
N ASN A 163 11.47 -22.91 8.52
CA ASN A 163 11.72 -23.07 9.95
C ASN A 163 11.48 -21.78 10.76
N THR A 164 10.35 -21.13 10.49
CA THR A 164 9.90 -19.92 11.19
C THR A 164 8.42 -20.03 11.57
N ARG A 165 7.83 -18.97 12.11
CA ARG A 165 6.40 -18.95 12.46
C ARG A 165 5.57 -18.23 11.39
N SER A 166 4.29 -18.59 11.25
CA SER A 166 3.33 -17.86 10.46
C SER A 166 3.10 -16.47 11.07
N THR A 167 2.94 -15.46 10.20
CA THR A 167 2.62 -14.08 10.57
C THR A 167 1.13 -13.75 10.40
N GLY A 168 0.29 -14.77 10.17
CA GLY A 168 -1.11 -14.56 9.86
C GLY A 168 -1.33 -13.85 8.52
N SER A 169 -0.44 -14.10 7.56
CA SER A 169 -0.48 -13.50 6.22
C SER A 169 -0.98 -14.46 5.13
N GLY A 170 -1.49 -15.64 5.52
CA GLY A 170 -2.06 -16.62 4.59
C GLY A 170 -3.35 -16.12 3.98
N ARG A 171 -3.38 -15.84 2.68
CA ARG A 171 -4.56 -15.36 1.95
C ARG A 171 -4.74 -16.10 0.63
N ARG A 172 -5.99 -16.21 0.21
CA ARG A 172 -6.36 -16.73 -1.11
C ARG A 172 -7.31 -15.76 -1.82
N GLU A 173 -7.27 -15.76 -3.12
CA GLU A 173 -8.16 -14.95 -3.94
C GLU A 173 -9.63 -15.36 -3.76
N SER A 174 -9.88 -16.68 -3.79
CA SER A 174 -11.20 -17.25 -3.55
C SER A 174 -11.07 -18.68 -2.99
N TYR A 175 -12.19 -19.32 -2.70
CA TYR A 175 -12.21 -20.72 -2.26
C TYR A 175 -11.58 -21.71 -3.25
N LYS A 176 -11.44 -21.34 -4.52
CA LYS A 176 -10.83 -22.16 -5.58
C LYS A 176 -9.30 -22.08 -5.62
N HIS A 177 -8.71 -21.14 -4.88
CA HIS A 177 -7.27 -20.86 -4.91
C HIS A 177 -6.58 -21.36 -3.65
N VAL A 178 -5.32 -21.74 -3.80
CA VAL A 178 -4.47 -22.07 -2.68
C VAL A 178 -4.18 -20.82 -1.83
N VAL A 179 -3.93 -21.04 -0.55
CA VAL A 179 -3.46 -19.97 0.33
C VAL A 179 -1.99 -19.69 0.02
N LEU A 180 -1.64 -18.43 -0.04
CA LEU A 180 -0.28 -17.93 -0.23
C LEU A 180 -0.02 -16.77 0.74
N PRO A 181 1.25 -16.49 1.10
CA PRO A 181 1.58 -15.28 1.85
C PRO A 181 1.20 -14.04 1.03
N ARG A 182 0.47 -13.12 1.64
CA ARG A 182 0.04 -11.87 0.99
C ARG A 182 0.04 -10.72 1.99
N MET A 183 0.30 -9.52 1.46
CA MET A 183 0.25 -8.27 2.22
C MET A 183 -1.11 -8.05 2.89
N ARG A 184 -1.08 -7.38 4.03
CA ARG A 184 -2.23 -6.82 4.75
C ARG A 184 -2.31 -5.30 4.50
N ASN A 185 -1.80 -4.53 5.43
CA ASN A 185 -1.60 -3.10 5.28
C ASN A 185 -0.11 -2.83 5.40
N THR A 186 0.57 -2.88 4.27
CA THR A 186 2.01 -2.62 4.20
C THR A 186 2.23 -1.11 4.17
N MET A 187 3.04 -0.61 5.10
CA MET A 187 3.29 0.81 5.23
C MET A 187 4.70 1.11 5.72
N MET A 188 5.23 2.24 5.28
CA MET A 188 6.40 2.87 5.89
C MET A 188 5.95 3.70 7.07
N LEU A 189 6.58 3.52 8.21
CA LEU A 189 6.34 4.33 9.39
C LEU A 189 6.96 5.73 9.25
N ASN A 190 6.44 6.69 10.01
CA ASN A 190 6.98 8.05 10.00
C ASN A 190 8.45 8.06 10.42
N GLY A 191 9.25 8.83 9.70
CA GLY A 191 10.64 9.11 10.02
C GLY A 191 10.80 10.40 10.85
N LYS A 192 12.01 10.96 10.80
CA LYS A 192 12.39 12.17 11.56
C LYS A 192 11.83 13.47 10.95
N TYR A 193 11.61 13.46 9.63
CA TYR A 193 11.31 14.68 8.87
C TYR A 193 9.83 14.72 8.50
N SER A 194 9.25 15.89 8.59
CA SER A 194 7.93 16.17 8.03
C SER A 194 7.97 16.19 6.50
N GLN A 195 6.81 16.05 5.85
CA GLN A 195 6.70 16.16 4.40
C GLN A 195 7.21 17.53 3.91
N GLU A 196 6.91 18.60 4.64
CA GLU A 196 7.33 19.95 4.28
C GLU A 196 8.86 20.10 4.32
N GLU A 197 9.51 19.55 5.35
CA GLU A 197 10.98 19.55 5.46
C GLU A 197 11.60 18.77 4.31
N MET A 198 11.04 17.62 3.96
CA MET A 198 11.51 16.81 2.81
C MET A 198 11.38 17.57 1.50
N ILE A 199 10.24 18.24 1.24
CA ILE A 199 10.06 19.06 0.04
C ILE A 199 11.07 20.21 0.00
N LYS A 200 11.26 20.93 1.11
CA LYS A 200 12.22 22.04 1.21
C LYS A 200 13.68 21.61 1.04
N SER A 201 14.01 20.35 1.30
CA SER A 201 15.38 19.81 1.15
C SER A 201 15.76 19.53 -0.31
N VAL A 202 14.82 19.67 -1.24
CA VAL A 202 15.02 19.38 -2.67
C VAL A 202 15.05 20.69 -3.47
N ASP A 203 16.21 21.07 -3.99
CA ASP A 203 16.37 22.28 -4.82
C ASP A 203 15.65 22.16 -6.17
N LYS A 204 15.75 20.97 -6.79
CA LYS A 204 15.10 20.65 -8.06
C LYS A 204 14.65 19.20 -8.07
N GLY A 205 13.37 19.00 -8.32
CA GLY A 205 12.77 17.66 -8.29
C GLY A 205 11.27 17.70 -8.51
N ILE A 206 10.61 16.59 -8.23
CA ILE A 206 9.15 16.43 -8.32
C ILE A 206 8.61 16.05 -6.95
N PHE A 207 7.47 16.62 -6.59
CA PHE A 207 6.63 16.13 -5.51
C PHE A 207 5.45 15.36 -6.11
N ALA A 208 5.46 14.04 -5.96
CA ALA A 208 4.39 13.17 -6.40
C ALA A 208 3.30 13.09 -5.31
N VAL A 209 2.27 13.91 -5.46
CA VAL A 209 1.14 13.99 -4.51
C VAL A 209 0.29 12.73 -4.57
N SER A 210 0.07 12.18 -5.76
CA SER A 210 -0.73 10.99 -6.01
C SER A 210 -0.24 10.26 -7.26
N PHE A 211 -0.67 8.99 -7.42
CA PHE A 211 -0.48 8.20 -8.64
C PHE A 211 -1.82 7.88 -9.27
N GLY A 212 -1.89 7.95 -10.60
CA GLY A 212 -3.07 7.55 -11.36
C GLY A 212 -3.16 6.05 -11.64
N GLY A 213 -2.13 5.31 -11.30
CA GLY A 213 -1.98 3.87 -11.47
C GLY A 213 -0.51 3.48 -11.39
N GLY A 214 -0.24 2.19 -11.32
CA GLY A 214 1.10 1.62 -11.32
C GLY A 214 1.03 0.16 -11.80
N GLN A 215 2.02 -0.27 -12.54
CA GLN A 215 2.26 -1.66 -12.93
C GLN A 215 3.72 -1.99 -12.67
#